data_1ce5d80d04327ad479485f38e233fa11
#
_entry.id   1ce5d80d04327ad479485f38e233fa11
#
_cell.length_a   1.000
_cell.length_b   1.000
_cell.length_c   1.000
_cell.angle_alpha   90.00
_cell.angle_beta   90.00
_cell.angle_gamma   90.00
#
_symmetry.space_group_name_H-M   'P 1'
#
loop_
_entity.id
_entity.type
_entity.pdbx_description
1 polymer ?
#
loop_
_entity_poly.entity_id
_entity_poly.type
_entity_poly.pdbx_seq_one_letter_code
_entity_poly.pdbx_strand_id
1 'polypeptide(L)'
;TGDSMLIERDRDFARELCNKYNVPFPKAYVARNRLHALEIIDRHPKAFVIKNPLCSPQSPVHTIICQTPGDTSAWLECVDYAEGVFLQEYLGPREAGHIAFVVRGEVHSLVTNQEYKRAQAGNMGIVAGAPMGGLVEADPDDKYGLAAAMLHPLKPWFKETGFTGPIQATGIYHNDCWHAIEYNIRLGITATPMILRMLEKPASTLMQMCSGVSPKIRFRKDLKFGASLTLAGYGYPYTVLEGPPVPIIINSEFDCDVWWNEIASEKTGDYFATGHRIADIVAFGRDLSEALNLAYKNIRKIRCLGSYYRPDIGESLWPPGND
;
A
#
# COMPACT_ATOMS: atom_id res chain seq x y z
N THR A 1 -16.32 -14.02 3.97
CA THR A 1 -16.68 -15.14 3.09
C THR A 1 -15.61 -15.37 2.04
N GLY A 2 -15.43 -16.61 1.55
CA GLY A 2 -14.37 -16.96 0.59
C GLY A 2 -14.39 -16.08 -0.67
N ASP A 3 -15.56 -15.77 -1.20
CA ASP A 3 -15.71 -14.99 -2.43
C ASP A 3 -15.29 -13.53 -2.30
N SER A 4 -15.43 -12.93 -1.12
CA SER A 4 -14.98 -11.55 -0.91
C SER A 4 -13.46 -11.39 -0.96
N MET A 5 -12.71 -12.47 -0.75
CA MET A 5 -11.25 -12.44 -0.84
C MET A 5 -10.74 -12.34 -2.29
N LEU A 6 -11.59 -12.66 -3.27
CA LEU A 6 -11.21 -12.62 -4.68
C LEU A 6 -10.85 -11.21 -5.14
N ILE A 7 -11.47 -10.17 -4.57
CA ILE A 7 -11.16 -8.78 -4.95
C ILE A 7 -9.68 -8.40 -4.70
N GLU A 8 -9.01 -9.01 -3.70
CA GLU A 8 -7.58 -8.83 -3.44
C GLU A 8 -6.73 -9.86 -4.19
N ARG A 9 -7.21 -11.12 -4.27
CA ARG A 9 -6.41 -12.26 -4.74
C ARG A 9 -6.39 -12.43 -6.24
N ASP A 10 -7.44 -12.03 -6.94
CA ASP A 10 -7.59 -12.22 -8.38
C ASP A 10 -7.82 -10.87 -9.07
N ARG A 11 -6.83 -10.44 -9.84
CA ARG A 11 -6.83 -9.12 -10.50
C ARG A 11 -7.85 -9.03 -11.62
N ASP A 12 -8.11 -10.16 -12.29
CA ASP A 12 -9.09 -10.20 -13.36
C ASP A 12 -10.51 -10.15 -12.79
N PHE A 13 -10.76 -10.86 -11.69
CA PHE A 13 -12.00 -10.73 -10.93
C PHE A 13 -12.23 -9.29 -10.46
N ALA A 14 -11.21 -8.63 -9.90
CA ALA A 14 -11.32 -7.24 -9.45
C ALA A 14 -11.66 -6.30 -10.62
N ARG A 15 -11.03 -6.49 -11.80
CA ARG A 15 -11.33 -5.76 -13.03
C ARG A 15 -12.77 -5.95 -13.48
N GLU A 16 -13.24 -7.21 -13.52
CA GLU A 16 -14.61 -7.54 -13.92
C GLU A 16 -15.64 -6.96 -12.95
N LEU A 17 -15.34 -7.00 -11.65
CA LEU A 17 -16.17 -6.40 -10.63
C LEU A 17 -16.27 -4.88 -10.81
N CYS A 18 -15.14 -4.21 -11.06
CA CYS A 18 -15.11 -2.77 -11.36
C CYS A 18 -15.96 -2.45 -12.59
N ASN A 19 -15.84 -3.23 -13.67
CA ASN A 19 -16.66 -3.05 -14.86
C ASN A 19 -18.16 -3.25 -14.57
N LYS A 20 -18.53 -4.26 -13.79
CA LYS A 20 -19.92 -4.56 -13.41
C LYS A 20 -20.58 -3.41 -12.65
N TYR A 21 -19.81 -2.76 -11.78
CA TYR A 21 -20.32 -1.68 -10.90
C TYR A 21 -19.89 -0.28 -11.33
N ASN A 22 -19.39 -0.11 -12.57
CA ASN A 22 -18.95 1.17 -13.14
C ASN A 22 -17.89 1.88 -12.30
N VAL A 23 -16.99 1.16 -11.66
CA VAL A 23 -15.78 1.73 -11.06
C VAL A 23 -14.75 1.92 -12.17
N PRO A 24 -14.21 3.15 -12.37
CA PRO A 24 -13.16 3.34 -13.35
C PRO A 24 -11.94 2.45 -13.04
N PHE A 25 -11.47 1.73 -14.06
CA PHE A 25 -10.33 0.83 -13.98
C PHE A 25 -9.48 1.00 -15.24
N PRO A 26 -8.14 0.97 -15.16
CA PRO A 26 -7.29 1.01 -16.35
C PRO A 26 -7.60 -0.15 -17.27
N LYS A 27 -7.48 0.03 -18.58
CA LYS A 27 -7.59 -1.09 -19.52
C LYS A 27 -6.59 -2.17 -19.13
N ALA A 28 -7.06 -3.40 -19.06
CA ALA A 28 -6.20 -4.49 -18.66
C ALA A 28 -6.53 -5.77 -19.42
N TYR A 29 -5.52 -6.63 -19.56
CA TYR A 29 -5.57 -7.85 -20.37
C TYR A 29 -4.85 -8.97 -19.63
N VAL A 30 -5.39 -10.18 -19.71
CA VAL A 30 -4.70 -11.39 -19.24
C VAL A 30 -4.02 -12.07 -20.43
N ALA A 31 -2.71 -12.23 -20.39
CA ALA A 31 -1.95 -12.97 -21.38
C ALA A 31 -1.47 -14.29 -20.79
N ARG A 32 -1.75 -15.40 -21.48
CA ARG A 32 -1.42 -16.75 -21.02
C ARG A 32 0.02 -17.16 -21.28
N ASN A 33 0.67 -16.52 -22.24
CA ASN A 33 2.06 -16.77 -22.64
C ASN A 33 2.62 -15.55 -23.34
N ARG A 34 3.91 -15.60 -23.64
CA ARG A 34 4.68 -14.52 -24.28
C ARG A 34 4.09 -14.09 -25.63
N LEU A 35 3.74 -15.03 -26.50
CA LEU A 35 3.17 -14.69 -27.83
C LEU A 35 1.87 -13.90 -27.68
N HIS A 36 1.00 -14.34 -26.81
CA HIS A 36 -0.28 -13.63 -26.54
C HIS A 36 -0.02 -12.24 -25.94
N ALA A 37 0.99 -12.09 -25.05
CA ALA A 37 1.35 -10.78 -24.50
C ALA A 37 1.86 -9.82 -25.59
N LEU A 38 2.71 -10.30 -26.51
CA LEU A 38 3.21 -9.52 -27.64
C LEU A 38 2.08 -9.10 -28.59
N GLU A 39 1.13 -9.99 -28.89
CA GLU A 39 -0.06 -9.63 -29.68
C GLU A 39 -0.91 -8.51 -29.02
N ILE A 40 -1.01 -8.52 -27.69
CA ILE A 40 -1.74 -7.47 -26.95
C ILE A 40 -1.04 -6.12 -27.11
N ILE A 41 0.27 -6.04 -26.91
CA ILE A 41 1.00 -4.78 -27.03
C ILE A 41 1.09 -4.27 -28.47
N ASP A 42 1.09 -5.16 -29.47
CA ASP A 42 1.03 -4.75 -30.87
C ASP A 42 -0.31 -4.10 -31.21
N ARG A 43 -1.42 -4.64 -30.69
CA ARG A 43 -2.76 -4.05 -30.85
C ARG A 43 -2.97 -2.80 -30.01
N HIS A 44 -2.28 -2.69 -28.89
CA HIS A 44 -2.41 -1.63 -27.91
C HIS A 44 -1.02 -1.10 -27.55
N PRO A 45 -0.38 -0.23 -28.38
CA PRO A 45 0.98 0.26 -28.17
C PRO A 45 1.04 1.29 -27.03
N LYS A 46 0.83 0.81 -25.81
CA LYS A 46 0.82 1.56 -24.56
C LYS A 46 1.88 1.01 -23.60
N ALA A 47 2.20 1.81 -22.59
CA ALA A 47 2.94 1.34 -21.43
C ALA A 47 2.02 0.54 -20.51
N PHE A 48 2.50 -0.58 -19.97
CA PHE A 48 1.75 -1.42 -19.05
C PHE A 48 2.48 -1.64 -17.74
N VAL A 49 1.71 -1.79 -16.69
CA VAL A 49 2.17 -2.42 -15.46
C VAL A 49 1.96 -3.92 -15.61
N ILE A 50 3.05 -4.69 -15.53
CA ILE A 50 3.02 -6.15 -15.62
C ILE A 50 2.84 -6.70 -14.20
N LYS A 51 1.81 -7.47 -13.98
CA LYS A 51 1.47 -8.07 -12.68
C LYS A 51 1.21 -9.56 -12.86
N ASN A 52 1.28 -10.33 -11.78
CA ASN A 52 0.72 -11.66 -11.77
C ASN A 52 -0.82 -11.56 -11.78
N PRO A 53 -1.52 -12.47 -12.46
CA PRO A 53 -2.98 -12.53 -12.41
C PRO A 53 -3.47 -12.74 -10.97
N LEU A 54 -2.79 -13.59 -10.21
CA LEU A 54 -3.10 -13.88 -8.81
C LEU A 54 -2.13 -13.19 -7.85
N CYS A 55 -2.63 -12.72 -6.72
CA CYS A 55 -1.82 -12.22 -5.61
C CYS A 55 -1.45 -13.39 -4.68
N SER A 56 -0.35 -14.07 -4.98
CA SER A 56 0.16 -15.18 -4.19
C SER A 56 1.60 -14.91 -3.75
N PRO A 57 1.98 -15.27 -2.51
CA PRO A 57 3.38 -15.21 -2.06
C PRO A 57 4.33 -16.08 -2.88
N GLN A 58 3.79 -17.09 -3.57
CA GLN A 58 4.55 -18.02 -4.43
C GLN A 58 4.70 -17.49 -5.86
N SER A 59 4.01 -16.41 -6.21
CA SER A 59 4.10 -15.86 -7.55
C SER A 59 5.50 -15.30 -7.83
N PRO A 60 6.12 -15.63 -8.96
CA PRO A 60 7.52 -15.30 -9.26
C PRO A 60 7.73 -13.80 -9.56
N VAL A 61 6.68 -13.12 -10.01
CA VAL A 61 6.71 -11.68 -10.34
C VAL A 61 5.62 -10.99 -9.56
N HIS A 62 5.94 -9.93 -8.83
CA HIS A 62 4.91 -9.17 -8.09
C HIS A 62 4.33 -8.04 -8.94
N THR A 63 5.13 -7.04 -9.29
CA THR A 63 4.67 -5.87 -10.06
C THR A 63 5.85 -5.21 -10.75
N ILE A 64 5.77 -5.05 -12.07
CA ILE A 64 6.78 -4.32 -12.86
C ILE A 64 6.08 -3.12 -13.50
N ILE A 65 6.49 -1.92 -13.13
CA ILE A 65 5.94 -0.69 -13.70
C ILE A 65 6.78 -0.29 -14.89
N CYS A 66 6.21 -0.39 -16.09
CA CYS A 66 6.80 0.08 -17.33
C CYS A 66 6.22 1.46 -17.65
N GLN A 67 7.07 2.42 -17.93
CA GLN A 67 6.65 3.81 -18.24
C GLN A 67 6.55 4.07 -19.74
N THR A 68 7.14 3.19 -20.55
CA THR A 68 7.11 3.26 -22.01
C THR A 68 6.67 1.93 -22.61
N PRO A 69 6.16 1.92 -23.86
CA PRO A 69 5.88 0.67 -24.58
C PRO A 69 7.15 -0.19 -24.77
N GLY A 70 8.32 0.45 -24.97
CA GLY A 70 9.61 -0.25 -25.08
C GLY A 70 10.00 -0.99 -23.82
N ASP A 71 9.79 -0.36 -22.63
CA ASP A 71 10.04 -1.04 -21.34
C ASP A 71 9.14 -2.26 -21.20
N THR A 72 7.85 -2.11 -21.59
CA THR A 72 6.90 -3.22 -21.54
C THR A 72 7.37 -4.39 -22.39
N SER A 73 7.75 -4.12 -23.65
CA SER A 73 8.26 -5.15 -24.57
C SER A 73 9.50 -5.86 -24.01
N ALA A 74 10.46 -5.09 -23.48
CA ALA A 74 11.69 -5.63 -22.92
C ALA A 74 11.44 -6.54 -21.72
N TRP A 75 10.55 -6.13 -20.79
CA TRP A 75 10.22 -6.94 -19.63
C TRP A 75 9.42 -8.20 -19.97
N LEU A 76 8.55 -8.17 -20.98
CA LEU A 76 7.81 -9.35 -21.45
C LEU A 76 8.71 -10.45 -22.02
N GLU A 77 9.98 -10.14 -22.38
CA GLU A 77 10.97 -11.15 -22.76
C GLU A 77 11.50 -11.95 -21.56
N CYS A 78 11.41 -11.39 -20.33
CA CYS A 78 12.11 -11.89 -19.15
C CYS A 78 11.18 -12.39 -18.04
N VAL A 79 9.87 -12.09 -18.09
CA VAL A 79 8.91 -12.50 -17.05
C VAL A 79 8.57 -13.99 -17.14
N ASP A 80 8.25 -14.57 -16.00
CA ASP A 80 7.73 -15.93 -15.93
C ASP A 80 6.23 -15.95 -16.29
N TYR A 81 5.87 -16.86 -17.17
CA TYR A 81 4.49 -17.05 -17.64
C TYR A 81 3.79 -18.27 -17.03
N ALA A 82 4.33 -18.89 -15.99
CA ALA A 82 3.73 -20.09 -15.39
C ALA A 82 2.25 -19.89 -14.99
N GLU A 83 1.92 -18.70 -14.49
CA GLU A 83 0.54 -18.29 -14.16
C GLU A 83 -0.08 -17.36 -15.24
N GLY A 84 0.66 -17.05 -16.32
CA GLY A 84 0.36 -15.96 -17.22
C GLY A 84 0.74 -14.61 -16.65
N VAL A 85 0.34 -13.53 -17.31
CA VAL A 85 0.57 -12.15 -16.85
C VAL A 85 -0.69 -11.30 -16.99
N PHE A 86 -0.88 -10.38 -16.04
CA PHE A 86 -1.91 -9.35 -16.07
C PHE A 86 -1.28 -8.03 -16.49
N LEU A 87 -1.63 -7.56 -17.68
CA LEU A 87 -1.15 -6.30 -18.27
C LEU A 87 -2.16 -5.21 -17.99
N GLN A 88 -1.81 -4.25 -17.12
CA GLN A 88 -2.66 -3.12 -16.78
C GLN A 88 -2.06 -1.84 -17.36
N GLU A 89 -2.84 -1.07 -18.14
CA GLU A 89 -2.36 0.19 -18.76
C GLU A 89 -1.79 1.12 -17.69
N TYR A 90 -0.60 1.65 -17.93
CA TYR A 90 0.05 2.61 -17.05
C TYR A 90 -0.56 4.01 -17.24
N LEU A 91 -1.22 4.52 -16.22
CA LEU A 91 -1.91 5.82 -16.25
C LEU A 91 -1.09 6.98 -15.65
N GLY A 92 0.13 6.70 -15.20
CA GLY A 92 0.99 7.71 -14.58
C GLY A 92 1.30 7.44 -13.11
N PRO A 93 2.05 8.33 -12.46
CA PRO A 93 2.56 8.12 -11.10
C PRO A 93 1.64 8.67 -9.99
N ARG A 94 0.48 9.25 -10.33
CA ARG A 94 -0.38 9.97 -9.38
C ARG A 94 -1.25 8.99 -8.56
N GLU A 95 -0.60 8.23 -7.68
CA GLU A 95 -1.21 7.17 -6.87
C GLU A 95 -1.59 7.67 -5.48
N ALA A 96 -2.81 7.34 -5.04
CA ALA A 96 -3.25 7.45 -3.67
C ALA A 96 -4.21 6.31 -3.32
N GLY A 97 -4.40 6.06 -2.03
CA GLY A 97 -5.33 5.08 -1.53
C GLY A 97 -6.33 5.67 -0.55
N HIS A 98 -7.42 4.97 -0.35
CA HIS A 98 -8.40 5.25 0.70
C HIS A 98 -8.67 3.99 1.49
N ILE A 99 -8.62 4.12 2.80
CA ILE A 99 -8.89 3.01 3.72
C ILE A 99 -10.22 3.28 4.43
N ALA A 100 -11.09 2.29 4.42
CA ALA A 100 -12.40 2.34 5.03
C ALA A 100 -12.73 1.03 5.77
N PHE A 101 -13.72 1.08 6.66
CA PHE A 101 -14.41 -0.12 7.12
C PHE A 101 -15.70 -0.32 6.35
N VAL A 102 -15.96 -1.57 5.95
CA VAL A 102 -17.24 -1.97 5.39
C VAL A 102 -18.01 -2.75 6.43
N VAL A 103 -19.24 -2.35 6.70
CA VAL A 103 -20.14 -3.02 7.65
C VAL A 103 -21.55 -3.08 7.05
N ARG A 104 -22.07 -4.30 6.85
CA ARG A 104 -23.40 -4.52 6.26
C ARG A 104 -23.61 -3.81 4.90
N GLY A 105 -22.57 -3.74 4.08
CA GLY A 105 -22.59 -3.08 2.79
C GLY A 105 -22.40 -1.56 2.82
N GLU A 106 -22.30 -0.95 4.01
CA GLU A 106 -22.01 0.48 4.13
C GLU A 106 -20.52 0.72 4.31
N VAL A 107 -20.01 1.76 3.63
CA VAL A 107 -18.59 2.17 3.65
C VAL A 107 -18.43 3.28 4.68
N HIS A 108 -17.54 3.08 5.62
CA HIS A 108 -17.16 4.04 6.66
C HIS A 108 -15.72 4.47 6.44
N SER A 109 -15.53 5.63 5.82
CA SER A 109 -14.22 6.20 5.50
C SER A 109 -13.38 6.43 6.75
N LEU A 110 -12.07 6.16 6.63
CA LEU A 110 -11.08 6.37 7.69
C LEU A 110 -10.04 7.40 7.28
N VAL A 111 -9.20 7.03 6.35
CA VAL A 111 -8.03 7.83 5.98
C VAL A 111 -7.80 7.78 4.47
N THR A 112 -7.28 8.87 3.94
CA THR A 112 -6.58 8.87 2.66
C THR A 112 -5.10 8.59 2.92
N ASN A 113 -4.47 7.74 2.11
CA ASN A 113 -3.09 7.33 2.29
C ASN A 113 -2.29 7.38 0.99
N GLN A 114 -0.99 7.54 1.14
CA GLN A 114 -0.01 7.38 0.06
C GLN A 114 1.08 6.42 0.50
N GLU A 115 1.39 5.45 -0.35
CA GLU A 115 2.42 4.44 -0.10
C GLU A 115 3.61 4.62 -1.02
N TYR A 116 4.81 4.53 -0.47
CA TYR A 116 6.06 4.60 -1.21
C TYR A 116 6.59 3.18 -1.45
N LYS A 117 6.04 2.55 -2.49
CA LYS A 117 6.23 1.11 -2.79
C LYS A 117 7.60 0.77 -3.39
N ARG A 118 8.29 1.72 -4.01
CA ARG A 118 9.62 1.47 -4.60
C ARG A 118 10.70 1.45 -3.53
N ALA A 119 11.69 0.55 -3.73
CA ALA A 119 12.74 0.30 -2.76
C ALA A 119 13.67 1.49 -2.53
N GLN A 120 13.92 2.31 -3.55
CA GLN A 120 14.94 3.35 -3.51
C GLN A 120 14.36 4.75 -3.69
N ALA A 121 15.11 5.76 -3.24
CA ALA A 121 14.80 7.17 -3.42
C ALA A 121 14.60 7.53 -4.90
N GLY A 122 13.92 8.65 -5.16
CA GLY A 122 13.54 9.06 -6.51
C GLY A 122 12.52 8.13 -7.16
N ASN A 123 11.81 7.34 -6.36
CA ASN A 123 10.87 6.32 -6.82
C ASN A 123 11.51 5.29 -7.77
N MET A 124 12.73 4.88 -7.45
CA MET A 124 13.56 3.95 -8.21
C MET A 124 13.54 2.53 -7.60
N GLY A 125 14.13 1.58 -8.33
CA GLY A 125 14.21 0.19 -7.90
C GLY A 125 12.91 -0.60 -8.10
N ILE A 126 12.89 -1.83 -7.63
CA ILE A 126 11.72 -2.71 -7.73
C ILE A 126 10.62 -2.28 -6.75
N VAL A 127 9.40 -2.72 -7.03
CA VAL A 127 8.29 -2.57 -6.10
C VAL A 127 8.47 -3.57 -4.96
N ALA A 128 8.56 -3.06 -3.74
CA ALA A 128 8.65 -3.88 -2.53
C ALA A 128 7.28 -4.43 -2.15
N GLY A 129 7.23 -5.65 -1.63
CA GLY A 129 5.98 -6.27 -1.16
C GLY A 129 5.34 -5.53 0.01
N ALA A 130 6.16 -4.84 0.83
CA ALA A 130 5.69 -3.89 1.82
C ALA A 130 6.35 -2.52 1.57
N PRO A 131 5.60 -1.40 1.63
CA PRO A 131 6.13 -0.07 1.33
C PRO A 131 7.31 0.34 2.20
N MET A 132 8.19 1.17 1.65
CA MET A 132 9.32 1.79 2.37
C MET A 132 8.91 2.99 3.24
N GLY A 133 7.67 3.37 3.15
CA GLY A 133 7.04 4.40 3.96
C GLY A 133 5.62 4.64 3.51
N GLY A 134 4.88 5.34 4.34
CA GLY A 134 3.49 5.71 4.08
C GLY A 134 3.11 6.99 4.79
N LEU A 135 2.16 7.69 4.20
CA LEU A 135 1.56 8.90 4.75
C LEU A 135 0.06 8.68 4.87
N VAL A 136 -0.55 9.23 5.91
CA VAL A 136 -1.99 9.21 6.07
C VAL A 136 -2.53 10.58 6.48
N GLU A 137 -3.72 10.90 6.01
CA GLU A 137 -4.56 11.99 6.51
C GLU A 137 -5.88 11.40 7.01
N ALA A 138 -6.34 11.78 8.21
CA ALA A 138 -7.68 11.46 8.66
C ALA A 138 -8.71 12.07 7.70
N ASP A 139 -9.49 11.21 7.05
CA ASP A 139 -10.40 11.62 5.97
C ASP A 139 -11.75 10.87 6.06
N PRO A 140 -12.51 11.08 7.16
CA PRO A 140 -13.81 10.43 7.34
C PRO A 140 -14.87 10.91 6.33
N ASP A 141 -14.65 12.07 5.72
CA ASP A 141 -15.58 12.72 4.80
C ASP A 141 -15.25 12.46 3.33
N ASP A 142 -14.21 11.65 3.05
CA ASP A 142 -13.74 11.36 1.68
C ASP A 142 -13.45 12.64 0.87
N LYS A 143 -12.70 13.56 1.45
CA LYS A 143 -12.36 14.89 0.91
C LYS A 143 -11.85 14.85 -0.54
N TYR A 144 -11.18 13.79 -0.91
CA TYR A 144 -10.55 13.64 -2.22
C TYR A 144 -11.38 12.78 -3.20
N GLY A 145 -12.55 12.28 -2.77
CA GLY A 145 -13.46 11.51 -3.61
C GLY A 145 -12.99 10.11 -3.99
N LEU A 146 -12.01 9.56 -3.26
CA LEU A 146 -11.50 8.20 -3.55
C LEU A 146 -12.52 7.13 -3.18
N ALA A 147 -13.15 7.22 -2.01
CA ALA A 147 -14.19 6.27 -1.62
C ALA A 147 -15.41 6.41 -2.52
N ALA A 148 -15.80 7.63 -2.87
CA ALA A 148 -16.90 7.89 -3.79
C ALA A 148 -16.67 7.24 -5.16
N ALA A 149 -15.45 7.32 -5.69
CA ALA A 149 -15.11 6.75 -7.00
C ALA A 149 -14.93 5.23 -6.96
N MET A 150 -14.29 4.69 -5.91
CA MET A 150 -13.78 3.31 -5.94
C MET A 150 -14.47 2.35 -4.97
N LEU A 151 -15.11 2.83 -3.89
CA LEU A 151 -15.73 1.97 -2.88
C LEU A 151 -17.26 2.07 -2.87
N HIS A 152 -17.82 3.26 -2.99
CA HIS A 152 -19.28 3.43 -2.94
C HIS A 152 -20.03 2.71 -4.05
N PRO A 153 -19.53 2.62 -5.29
CA PRO A 153 -20.21 1.82 -6.34
C PRO A 153 -20.26 0.33 -6.00
N LEU A 154 -19.34 -0.18 -5.17
CA LEU A 154 -19.29 -1.59 -4.77
C LEU A 154 -20.21 -1.94 -3.59
N LYS A 155 -20.95 -0.98 -3.01
CA LYS A 155 -21.89 -1.24 -1.89
C LYS A 155 -22.88 -2.40 -2.16
N PRO A 156 -23.47 -2.54 -3.36
CA PRO A 156 -24.35 -3.66 -3.64
C PRO A 156 -23.63 -5.02 -3.52
N TRP A 157 -22.39 -5.11 -4.02
CA TRP A 157 -21.58 -6.32 -3.91
C TRP A 157 -21.15 -6.60 -2.46
N PHE A 158 -20.78 -5.61 -1.69
CA PHE A 158 -20.50 -5.79 -0.26
C PHE A 158 -21.70 -6.35 0.49
N LYS A 159 -22.90 -5.90 0.12
CA LYS A 159 -24.17 -6.38 0.70
C LYS A 159 -24.46 -7.82 0.31
N GLU A 160 -24.31 -8.15 -0.98
CA GLU A 160 -24.53 -9.48 -1.55
C GLU A 160 -23.59 -10.53 -0.94
N THR A 161 -22.30 -10.18 -0.79
CA THR A 161 -21.29 -11.07 -0.22
C THR A 161 -21.28 -11.11 1.30
N GLY A 162 -21.97 -10.20 1.96
CA GLY A 162 -21.92 -10.02 3.42
C GLY A 162 -20.54 -9.57 3.91
N PHE A 163 -19.73 -8.93 3.05
CA PHE A 163 -18.39 -8.49 3.42
C PHE A 163 -18.47 -7.51 4.60
N THR A 164 -17.70 -7.80 5.63
CA THR A 164 -17.49 -6.93 6.80
C THR A 164 -16.02 -6.97 7.17
N GLY A 165 -15.39 -5.80 7.17
CA GLY A 165 -13.95 -5.69 7.45
C GLY A 165 -13.33 -4.42 6.89
N PRO A 166 -12.02 -4.26 7.10
CA PRO A 166 -11.27 -3.18 6.47
C PRO A 166 -11.10 -3.43 4.98
N ILE A 167 -11.07 -2.34 4.22
CA ILE A 167 -10.73 -2.34 2.80
C ILE A 167 -9.89 -1.12 2.47
N GLN A 168 -8.85 -1.33 1.67
CA GLN A 168 -8.08 -0.26 1.03
C GLN A 168 -8.32 -0.35 -0.47
N ALA A 169 -8.77 0.74 -1.07
CA ALA A 169 -8.77 0.92 -2.51
C ALA A 169 -7.60 1.83 -2.88
N THR A 170 -6.76 1.36 -3.80
CA THR A 170 -5.66 2.17 -4.36
C THR A 170 -6.02 2.55 -5.79
N GLY A 171 -5.84 3.82 -6.12
CA GLY A 171 -6.17 4.36 -7.44
C GLY A 171 -5.11 5.29 -7.99
N ILE A 172 -5.16 5.48 -9.30
CA ILE A 172 -4.40 6.49 -10.04
C ILE A 172 -5.35 7.60 -10.48
N TYR A 173 -4.98 8.85 -10.22
CA TYR A 173 -5.70 10.01 -10.74
C TYR A 173 -5.27 10.30 -12.17
N HIS A 174 -6.20 10.16 -13.10
CA HIS A 174 -5.95 10.32 -14.52
C HIS A 174 -7.20 10.88 -15.22
N ASN A 175 -7.05 11.90 -16.07
CA ASN A 175 -8.16 12.55 -16.77
C ASN A 175 -9.31 12.92 -15.81
N ASP A 176 -8.97 13.62 -14.73
CA ASP A 176 -9.90 14.14 -13.72
C ASP A 176 -10.76 13.07 -13.02
N CYS A 177 -10.27 11.84 -13.00
CA CYS A 177 -10.96 10.71 -12.37
C CYS A 177 -9.99 9.75 -11.66
N TRP A 178 -10.45 9.19 -10.55
CA TRP A 178 -9.76 8.08 -9.88
C TRP A 178 -10.05 6.77 -10.59
N HIS A 179 -8.99 6.06 -10.99
CA HIS A 179 -9.07 4.71 -11.57
C HIS A 179 -8.52 3.71 -10.55
N ALA A 180 -9.36 2.79 -10.09
CA ALA A 180 -8.93 1.74 -9.18
C ALA A 180 -7.89 0.84 -9.85
N ILE A 181 -6.79 0.54 -9.13
CA ILE A 181 -5.73 -0.35 -9.63
C ILE A 181 -5.52 -1.58 -8.77
N GLU A 182 -6.00 -1.52 -7.52
CA GLU A 182 -5.81 -2.57 -6.53
C GLU A 182 -6.77 -2.40 -5.37
N TYR A 183 -7.23 -3.53 -4.82
CA TYR A 183 -7.95 -3.60 -3.55
C TYR A 183 -7.22 -4.51 -2.58
N ASN A 184 -7.20 -4.12 -1.30
CA ASN A 184 -6.72 -4.96 -0.21
C ASN A 184 -7.80 -5.02 0.86
N ILE A 185 -8.22 -6.21 1.27
CA ILE A 185 -9.26 -6.43 2.30
C ILE A 185 -8.67 -6.50 3.71
N ARG A 186 -7.67 -5.70 3.93
CA ARG A 186 -6.93 -5.54 5.19
C ARG A 186 -6.43 -4.11 5.35
N LEU A 187 -6.06 -3.76 6.55
CA LEU A 187 -5.30 -2.53 6.79
C LEU A 187 -3.88 -2.68 6.23
N GLY A 188 -3.37 -1.61 5.61
CA GLY A 188 -2.00 -1.56 5.10
C GLY A 188 -0.96 -1.58 6.23
N ILE A 189 0.18 -2.23 6.01
CA ILE A 189 1.20 -2.41 7.06
C ILE A 189 1.73 -1.08 7.60
N THR A 190 1.97 -0.11 6.76
CA THR A 190 2.44 1.22 7.15
C THR A 190 1.33 2.09 7.73
N ALA A 191 0.08 1.93 7.24
CA ALA A 191 -1.05 2.74 7.66
C ALA A 191 -1.68 2.25 8.99
N THR A 192 -1.62 0.95 9.29
CA THR A 192 -2.25 0.37 10.48
C THR A 192 -1.84 1.05 11.79
N PRO A 193 -0.54 1.20 12.09
CA PRO A 193 -0.11 1.88 13.31
C PRO A 193 -0.67 3.29 13.41
N MET A 194 -0.66 4.00 12.29
CA MET A 194 -1.15 5.38 12.24
C MET A 194 -2.65 5.46 12.49
N ILE A 195 -3.46 4.63 11.82
CA ILE A 195 -4.92 4.58 11.99
C ILE A 195 -5.28 4.26 13.45
N LEU A 196 -4.63 3.25 14.05
CA LEU A 196 -4.91 2.84 15.42
C LEU A 196 -4.60 3.94 16.44
N ARG A 197 -3.56 4.73 16.21
CA ARG A 197 -3.18 5.86 17.08
C ARG A 197 -4.07 7.08 16.87
N MET A 198 -4.53 7.31 15.64
CA MET A 198 -5.40 8.43 15.28
C MET A 198 -6.83 8.25 15.79
N LEU A 199 -7.32 7.03 15.94
CA LEU A 199 -8.65 6.75 16.48
C LEU A 199 -8.71 7.03 17.98
N GLU A 200 -9.80 7.70 18.46
CA GLU A 200 -10.02 7.93 19.90
C GLU A 200 -10.21 6.63 20.66
N LYS A 201 -10.91 5.65 20.07
CA LYS A 201 -11.26 4.36 20.69
C LYS A 201 -11.05 3.20 19.71
N PRO A 202 -9.81 2.87 19.33
CA PRO A 202 -9.54 1.90 18.27
C PRO A 202 -10.13 0.51 18.57
N ALA A 203 -9.95 -0.02 19.78
CA ALA A 203 -10.50 -1.32 20.15
C ALA A 203 -12.03 -1.37 20.06
N SER A 204 -12.72 -0.34 20.56
CA SER A 204 -14.19 -0.26 20.47
C SER A 204 -14.67 -0.17 19.03
N THR A 205 -13.99 0.62 18.19
CA THR A 205 -14.31 0.78 16.77
C THR A 205 -14.16 -0.55 16.02
N LEU A 206 -13.06 -1.27 16.26
CA LEU A 206 -12.81 -2.60 15.67
C LEU A 206 -13.84 -3.63 16.15
N MET A 207 -14.18 -3.64 17.45
CA MET A 207 -15.19 -4.55 17.99
C MET A 207 -16.58 -4.28 17.38
N GLN A 208 -16.98 -3.02 17.21
CA GLN A 208 -18.23 -2.67 16.54
C GLN A 208 -18.25 -3.20 15.11
N MET A 209 -17.19 -2.95 14.34
CA MET A 209 -17.07 -3.47 12.99
C MET A 209 -17.18 -5.01 12.96
N CYS A 210 -16.42 -5.73 13.78
CA CYS A 210 -16.44 -7.19 13.82
C CYS A 210 -17.80 -7.77 14.22
N SER A 211 -18.55 -7.04 15.04
CA SER A 211 -19.91 -7.42 15.46
C SER A 211 -20.99 -7.03 14.44
N GLY A 212 -20.62 -6.49 13.29
CA GLY A 212 -21.56 -6.03 12.29
C GLY A 212 -22.38 -4.80 12.73
N VAL A 213 -21.89 -4.03 13.69
CA VAL A 213 -22.47 -2.77 14.14
C VAL A 213 -21.74 -1.63 13.47
N SER A 214 -22.47 -0.66 12.93
CA SER A 214 -21.86 0.53 12.30
C SER A 214 -20.92 1.22 13.28
N PRO A 215 -19.61 1.31 12.96
CA PRO A 215 -18.63 1.83 13.88
C PRO A 215 -18.78 3.33 14.07
N LYS A 216 -18.66 3.79 15.32
CA LYS A 216 -18.57 5.22 15.64
C LYS A 216 -17.14 5.69 15.47
N ILE A 217 -16.79 6.08 14.25
CA ILE A 217 -15.45 6.56 13.93
C ILE A 217 -15.27 7.98 14.47
N ARG A 218 -14.27 8.15 15.34
CA ARG A 218 -13.84 9.44 15.85
C ARG A 218 -12.33 9.49 15.88
N PHE A 219 -11.80 10.53 15.29
CA PHE A 219 -10.36 10.79 15.28
C PHE A 219 -9.97 11.75 16.42
N ARG A 220 -8.81 11.54 16.96
CA ARG A 220 -8.15 12.47 17.89
C ARG A 220 -7.84 13.77 17.14
N LYS A 221 -8.22 14.90 17.71
CA LYS A 221 -8.09 16.22 17.07
C LYS A 221 -6.63 16.66 16.89
N ASP A 222 -5.74 16.15 17.73
CA ASP A 222 -4.30 16.44 17.74
C ASP A 222 -3.49 15.57 16.75
N LEU A 223 -4.09 14.53 16.15
CA LEU A 223 -3.44 13.58 15.26
C LEU A 223 -4.16 13.52 13.91
N LYS A 224 -4.00 14.56 13.10
CA LYS A 224 -4.65 14.62 11.78
C LYS A 224 -3.82 13.97 10.69
N PHE A 225 -2.50 14.10 10.75
CA PHE A 225 -1.56 13.59 9.76
C PHE A 225 -0.58 12.64 10.42
N GLY A 226 -0.26 11.56 9.71
CA GLY A 226 0.73 10.57 10.14
C GLY A 226 1.72 10.26 9.03
N ALA A 227 2.96 10.00 9.44
CA ALA A 227 4.03 9.53 8.58
C ALA A 227 4.65 8.26 9.18
N SER A 228 4.88 7.25 8.34
CA SER A 228 5.60 6.03 8.68
C SER A 228 6.81 5.89 7.77
N LEU A 229 8.00 5.72 8.34
CA LEU A 229 9.23 5.46 7.61
C LEU A 229 9.75 4.07 7.97
N THR A 230 10.02 3.25 6.95
CA THR A 230 10.57 1.91 7.15
C THR A 230 12.08 1.95 7.18
N LEU A 231 12.67 1.44 8.26
CA LEU A 231 14.08 1.07 8.33
C LEU A 231 14.21 -0.38 7.84
N ALA A 232 14.83 -0.54 6.68
CA ALA A 232 15.02 -1.86 6.05
C ALA A 232 16.45 -2.35 6.24
N GLY A 233 16.61 -3.66 6.35
CA GLY A 233 17.89 -4.34 6.36
C GLY A 233 18.48 -4.50 4.97
N TYR A 234 19.77 -4.78 4.94
CA TYR A 234 20.50 -5.00 3.69
C TYR A 234 19.86 -6.16 2.88
N GLY A 235 19.74 -5.94 1.59
CA GLY A 235 19.13 -6.91 0.67
C GLY A 235 17.63 -6.75 0.43
N TYR A 236 16.89 -6.07 1.32
CA TYR A 236 15.48 -5.80 1.09
C TYR A 236 15.28 -4.87 -0.11
N PRO A 237 14.32 -5.11 -0.98
CA PRO A 237 13.44 -6.28 -1.08
C PRO A 237 13.94 -7.33 -2.07
N TYR A 238 15.20 -7.27 -2.48
CA TYR A 238 15.76 -8.06 -3.59
C TYR A 238 16.12 -9.50 -3.20
N THR A 239 16.77 -9.68 -2.05
CA THR A 239 17.26 -10.99 -1.60
C THR A 239 17.11 -11.14 -0.09
N VAL A 240 16.89 -12.39 0.34
CA VAL A 240 17.08 -12.76 1.75
C VAL A 240 18.58 -13.00 1.94
N LEU A 241 19.21 -12.23 2.81
CA LEU A 241 20.56 -12.47 3.23
C LEU A 241 20.56 -13.35 4.47
N GLU A 242 21.11 -14.55 4.34
CA GLU A 242 21.41 -15.40 5.50
C GLU A 242 22.68 -14.90 6.17
N GLY A 243 22.61 -14.67 7.46
CA GLY A 243 23.75 -14.19 8.24
C GLY A 243 23.43 -14.11 9.74
N PRO A 244 24.43 -13.83 10.58
CA PRO A 244 24.20 -13.63 11.99
C PRO A 244 23.33 -12.37 12.21
N PRO A 245 22.54 -12.33 13.32
CA PRO A 245 21.79 -11.16 13.72
C PRO A 245 22.69 -9.93 13.82
N VAL A 246 22.23 -8.79 13.33
CA VAL A 246 23.00 -7.53 13.30
C VAL A 246 22.61 -6.67 14.49
N PRO A 247 23.55 -6.22 15.33
CA PRO A 247 23.26 -5.36 16.47
C PRO A 247 22.57 -4.06 16.07
N ILE A 248 21.57 -3.67 16.87
CA ILE A 248 20.85 -2.40 16.74
C ILE A 248 21.27 -1.48 17.89
N ILE A 249 21.83 -0.33 17.55
CA ILE A 249 22.26 0.68 18.54
C ILE A 249 21.25 1.82 18.50
N ILE A 250 20.69 2.15 19.66
CA ILE A 250 19.78 3.28 19.85
C ILE A 250 20.54 4.40 20.56
N ASN A 251 20.73 5.53 19.86
CA ASN A 251 21.58 6.63 20.36
C ASN A 251 20.89 7.54 21.40
N SER A 252 19.55 7.56 21.42
CA SER A 252 18.76 8.36 22.35
C SER A 252 17.30 7.92 22.37
N GLU A 253 16.55 8.35 23.37
CA GLU A 253 15.12 8.06 23.48
C GLU A 253 14.33 8.57 22.26
N PHE A 254 13.26 7.86 21.93
CA PHE A 254 12.34 8.24 20.85
C PHE A 254 11.27 9.18 21.37
N ASP A 255 10.93 10.18 20.56
CA ASP A 255 9.81 11.09 20.76
C ASP A 255 8.64 10.83 19.76
N CYS A 256 8.60 9.61 19.23
CA CYS A 256 7.55 9.06 18.37
C CYS A 256 7.38 7.57 18.62
N ASP A 257 6.42 6.94 17.95
CA ASP A 257 6.23 5.49 18.06
C ASP A 257 7.26 4.74 17.20
N VAL A 258 7.82 3.65 17.73
CA VAL A 258 8.69 2.72 17.01
C VAL A 258 8.04 1.34 17.03
N TRP A 259 7.73 0.84 15.85
CA TRP A 259 7.15 -0.48 15.65
C TRP A 259 8.26 -1.42 15.15
N TRP A 260 8.80 -2.19 16.06
CA TRP A 260 9.82 -3.20 15.75
C TRP A 260 9.20 -4.36 14.98
N ASN A 261 9.89 -4.82 13.94
CA ASN A 261 9.42 -5.89 13.06
C ASN A 261 10.29 -7.14 13.23
N GLU A 262 11.22 -7.39 12.32
CA GLU A 262 12.04 -8.59 12.31
C GLU A 262 13.29 -8.38 13.19
N ILE A 263 13.10 -8.39 14.50
CA ILE A 263 14.16 -8.24 15.48
C ILE A 263 14.11 -9.37 16.53
N ALA A 264 15.26 -9.65 17.14
CA ALA A 264 15.38 -10.40 18.38
C ALA A 264 15.81 -9.46 19.51
N SER A 265 15.41 -9.77 20.74
CA SER A 265 15.89 -9.10 21.94
C SER A 265 16.50 -10.09 22.90
N GLU A 266 17.65 -9.77 23.50
CA GLU A 266 18.25 -10.56 24.55
C GLU A 266 17.76 -10.12 25.94
N LYS A 267 18.03 -10.94 26.96
CA LYS A 267 17.70 -10.62 28.36
C LYS A 267 18.41 -9.37 28.88
N THR A 268 19.51 -8.97 28.25
CA THR A 268 20.28 -7.75 28.51
C THR A 268 19.56 -6.49 28.04
N GLY A 269 18.51 -6.62 27.22
CA GLY A 269 17.82 -5.50 26.59
C GLY A 269 18.41 -5.07 25.26
N ASP A 270 19.42 -5.78 24.77
CA ASP A 270 20.00 -5.55 23.46
C ASP A 270 19.08 -6.03 22.34
N TYR A 271 19.05 -5.30 21.24
CA TYR A 271 18.25 -5.62 20.05
C TYR A 271 19.15 -6.01 18.89
N PHE A 272 18.66 -6.96 18.08
CA PHE A 272 19.35 -7.46 16.90
C PHE A 272 18.37 -7.56 15.73
N ALA A 273 18.74 -7.04 14.57
CA ALA A 273 18.00 -7.25 13.34
C ALA A 273 18.20 -8.69 12.86
N THR A 274 17.09 -9.39 12.59
CA THR A 274 17.07 -10.80 12.17
C THR A 274 16.48 -10.99 10.78
N GLY A 275 16.01 -9.91 10.15
CA GLY A 275 15.33 -9.96 8.86
C GLY A 275 15.39 -8.65 8.10
N HIS A 276 14.52 -8.54 7.12
CA HIS A 276 14.56 -7.48 6.11
C HIS A 276 13.94 -6.16 6.55
N ARG A 277 12.89 -6.20 7.38
CA ARG A 277 12.25 -5.00 7.91
C ARG A 277 12.56 -4.89 9.39
N ILE A 278 13.33 -3.88 9.76
CA ILE A 278 13.81 -3.73 11.13
C ILE A 278 12.78 -3.01 11.99
N ALA A 279 12.32 -1.85 11.52
CA ALA A 279 11.34 -1.04 12.24
C ALA A 279 10.54 -0.14 11.29
N ASP A 280 9.34 0.22 11.72
CA ASP A 280 8.59 1.35 11.17
C ASP A 280 8.55 2.47 12.20
N ILE A 281 9.03 3.65 11.81
CA ILE A 281 9.06 4.84 12.64
C ILE A 281 7.81 5.65 12.34
N VAL A 282 6.93 5.77 13.32
CA VAL A 282 5.59 6.35 13.14
C VAL A 282 5.47 7.64 13.94
N ALA A 283 5.25 8.74 13.24
CA ALA A 283 5.12 10.06 13.82
C ALA A 283 3.84 10.76 13.34
N PHE A 284 3.40 11.74 14.11
CA PHE A 284 2.19 12.50 13.85
C PHE A 284 2.48 14.00 13.89
N GLY A 285 1.62 14.77 13.22
CA GLY A 285 1.73 16.22 13.21
C GLY A 285 0.38 16.88 12.86
N ARG A 286 0.38 18.21 12.99
CA ARG A 286 -0.74 19.06 12.56
C ARG A 286 -0.82 19.15 11.04
N ASP A 287 0.33 18.91 10.38
CA ASP A 287 0.48 18.78 8.94
C ASP A 287 1.48 17.66 8.63
N LEU A 288 1.59 17.30 7.35
CA LEU A 288 2.50 16.23 6.91
C LEU A 288 3.97 16.57 7.11
N SER A 289 4.34 17.84 6.99
CA SER A 289 5.73 18.28 7.17
C SER A 289 6.20 18.07 8.62
N GLU A 290 5.34 18.40 9.60
CA GLU A 290 5.63 18.16 11.02
C GLU A 290 5.79 16.66 11.31
N ALA A 291 4.86 15.82 10.80
CA ALA A 291 4.93 14.37 10.96
C ALA A 291 6.20 13.78 10.33
N LEU A 292 6.54 14.17 9.09
CA LEU A 292 7.74 13.72 8.39
C LEU A 292 9.03 14.14 9.10
N ASN A 293 9.14 15.41 9.49
CA ASN A 293 10.31 15.92 10.19
C ASN A 293 10.56 15.15 11.50
N LEU A 294 9.49 14.85 12.24
CA LEU A 294 9.59 14.07 13.46
C LEU A 294 10.00 12.61 13.18
N ALA A 295 9.42 11.98 12.15
CA ALA A 295 9.79 10.63 11.75
C ALA A 295 11.26 10.54 11.32
N TYR A 296 11.72 11.46 10.46
CA TYR A 296 13.13 11.53 10.03
C TYR A 296 14.11 11.83 11.16
N LYS A 297 13.73 12.67 12.12
CA LYS A 297 14.53 12.92 13.32
C LYS A 297 14.74 11.62 14.11
N ASN A 298 13.70 10.81 14.23
CA ASN A 298 13.76 9.60 15.04
C ASN A 298 14.43 8.41 14.35
N ILE A 299 14.23 8.21 13.05
CA ILE A 299 14.87 7.09 12.33
C ILE A 299 16.41 7.19 12.39
N ARG A 300 16.96 8.42 12.40
CA ARG A 300 18.39 8.69 12.52
C ARG A 300 19.00 8.32 13.89
N LYS A 301 18.16 8.08 14.92
CA LYS A 301 18.60 7.61 16.23
C LYS A 301 18.96 6.14 16.24
N ILE A 302 18.55 5.38 15.21
CA ILE A 302 18.83 3.95 15.08
C ILE A 302 20.05 3.76 14.17
N ARG A 303 21.01 2.98 14.65
CA ARG A 303 22.17 2.53 13.86
C ARG A 303 22.16 1.00 13.79
N CYS A 304 22.10 0.48 12.59
CA CYS A 304 22.20 -0.93 12.30
C CYS A 304 23.00 -1.09 11.01
N LEU A 305 24.06 -1.88 11.05
CA LEU A 305 24.97 -2.04 9.89
C LEU A 305 24.18 -2.60 8.68
N GLY A 306 24.36 -1.97 7.52
CA GLY A 306 23.67 -2.38 6.30
C GLY A 306 22.18 -2.02 6.23
N SER A 307 21.65 -1.32 7.23
CA SER A 307 20.28 -0.80 7.15
C SER A 307 20.18 0.46 6.31
N TYR A 308 19.00 0.69 5.75
CA TYR A 308 18.70 1.90 4.99
C TYR A 308 17.23 2.29 5.12
N TYR A 309 16.92 3.52 4.78
CA TYR A 309 15.56 4.05 4.63
C TYR A 309 15.52 5.04 3.46
N ARG A 310 14.35 5.31 2.94
CA ARG A 310 14.18 6.30 1.87
C ARG A 310 14.18 7.71 2.47
N PRO A 311 15.07 8.63 2.01
CA PRO A 311 15.12 10.00 2.48
C PRO A 311 14.08 10.93 1.84
N ASP A 312 13.36 10.47 0.80
CA ASP A 312 12.49 11.23 -0.08
C ASP A 312 10.98 10.97 0.15
N ILE A 313 10.62 10.29 1.25
CA ILE A 313 9.21 10.12 1.61
C ILE A 313 8.59 11.49 1.88
N GLY A 314 7.52 11.82 1.17
CA GLY A 314 6.83 13.09 1.25
C GLY A 314 7.22 14.12 0.18
N GLU A 315 8.25 13.89 -0.63
CA GLU A 315 8.65 14.82 -1.71
C GLU A 315 7.66 14.84 -2.88
N SER A 316 6.98 13.71 -3.14
CA SER A 316 5.95 13.61 -4.17
C SER A 316 4.58 13.41 -3.52
N LEU A 317 4.02 14.46 -2.94
CA LEU A 317 2.69 14.43 -2.33
C LEU A 317 1.61 14.43 -3.39
N TRP A 318 0.61 13.60 -3.15
CA TRP A 318 -0.58 13.48 -3.95
C TRP A 318 -1.75 13.07 -3.03
N PRO A 319 -2.99 13.50 -3.17
CA PRO A 319 -3.56 14.25 -4.29
C PRO A 319 -3.08 15.69 -4.34
N PRO A 320 -3.28 16.37 -5.52
CA PRO A 320 -2.84 17.73 -5.69
C PRO A 320 -3.53 18.58 -4.63
N GLY A 321 -2.75 19.21 -3.80
CA GLY A 321 -3.19 20.43 -3.19
C GLY A 321 -3.36 21.41 -4.36
N ASN A 322 -4.45 22.14 -4.40
CA ASN A 322 -4.73 23.15 -5.40
C ASN A 322 -3.43 23.87 -5.82
N ASP A 323 -2.98 23.62 -7.05
CA ASP A 323 -2.01 24.45 -7.72
C ASP A 323 -2.65 25.82 -8.02
#